data_8c95a5cbe04a5bedcdb2d36cbed2bd82
#
_entry.id   8c95a5cbe04a5bedcdb2d36cbed2bd82
#
_cell.length_a   1.000
_cell.length_b   1.000
_cell.length_c   1.000
_cell.angle_alpha   90.00
_cell.angle_beta   90.00
_cell.angle_gamma   90.00
#
_symmetry.space_group_name_H-M   'P 1'
#
loop_
_entity.id
_entity.type
_entity.pdbx_description
1 polymer ?
#
loop_
_entity_poly.entity_id
_entity_poly.type
_entity_poly.pdbx_seq_one_letter_code
_entity_poly.pdbx_strand_id
1 'polypeptide(L)'
;MKGYIVTAVWGLIVWLFATLFFVLFGDRVLVSPGTNHYLINIVLLLLCTGLVLWGVTYVYLLFDKTKKAALKFGVIGTIIGLALDTFSLSNHQFIFPKLSDSQIIAFTAWMSFAYALYLLIPVMIYKKRSL
;
A
#
# COMPACT_ATOMS: atom_id res chain seq x y z
N MET A 1 16.57 -8.42 15.86
CA MET A 1 16.89 -8.63 14.43
C MET A 1 15.88 -9.50 13.70
N LYS A 2 15.55 -10.68 14.24
CA LYS A 2 14.57 -11.55 13.61
C LYS A 2 13.20 -10.85 13.43
N GLY A 3 12.79 -10.03 14.41
CA GLY A 3 11.52 -9.31 14.32
C GLY A 3 11.46 -8.33 13.17
N TYR A 4 12.57 -7.66 12.85
CA TYR A 4 12.61 -6.73 11.73
C TYR A 4 12.58 -7.45 10.39
N ILE A 5 13.22 -8.61 10.30
CA ILE A 5 13.21 -9.43 9.08
C ILE A 5 11.79 -9.92 8.81
N VAL A 6 11.07 -10.40 9.82
CA VAL A 6 9.69 -10.84 9.70
C VAL A 6 8.80 -9.69 9.23
N THR A 7 8.99 -8.50 9.81
CA THR A 7 8.22 -7.32 9.43
C THR A 7 8.51 -6.92 7.99
N ALA A 8 9.78 -6.98 7.58
CA ALA A 8 10.16 -6.68 6.19
C ALA A 8 9.52 -7.67 5.21
N VAL A 9 9.47 -8.96 5.57
CA VAL A 9 8.80 -9.96 4.74
C VAL A 9 7.30 -9.66 4.61
N TRP A 10 6.65 -9.25 5.69
CA TRP A 10 5.24 -8.83 5.64
C TRP A 10 5.05 -7.63 4.72
N GLY A 11 5.93 -6.64 4.80
CA GLY A 11 5.90 -5.49 3.90
C GLY A 11 6.05 -5.89 2.44
N LEU A 12 6.98 -6.82 2.18
CA LEU A 12 7.18 -7.35 0.84
C LEU A 12 5.92 -8.05 0.32
N ILE A 13 5.27 -8.85 1.16
CA ILE A 13 4.05 -9.56 0.79
C ILE A 13 2.92 -8.57 0.49
N VAL A 14 2.74 -7.55 1.33
CA VAL A 14 1.73 -6.51 1.10
C VAL A 14 1.98 -5.79 -0.22
N TRP A 15 3.24 -5.40 -0.46
CA TRP A 15 3.63 -4.76 -1.72
C TRP A 15 3.33 -5.66 -2.92
N LEU A 16 3.68 -6.93 -2.81
CA LEU A 16 3.50 -7.88 -3.90
C LEU A 16 2.03 -8.05 -4.26
N PHE A 17 1.15 -8.19 -3.26
CA PHE A 17 -0.28 -8.32 -3.50
C PHE A 17 -0.85 -7.05 -4.15
N ALA A 18 -0.47 -5.88 -3.67
CA ALA A 18 -0.92 -4.62 -4.25
C ALA A 18 -0.44 -4.48 -5.70
N THR A 19 0.83 -4.79 -5.94
CA THR A 19 1.42 -4.70 -7.28
C THR A 19 0.74 -5.67 -8.24
N LEU A 20 0.54 -6.93 -7.83
CA LEU A 20 -0.14 -7.92 -8.66
C LEU A 20 -1.57 -7.49 -8.98
N PHE A 21 -2.28 -6.93 -8.00
CA PHE A 21 -3.64 -6.44 -8.24
C PHE A 21 -3.65 -5.42 -9.36
N PHE A 22 -2.74 -4.45 -9.34
CA PHE A 22 -2.70 -3.41 -10.37
C PHE A 22 -2.12 -3.92 -11.69
N VAL A 23 -1.25 -4.93 -11.69
CA VAL A 23 -0.79 -5.56 -12.93
C VAL A 23 -1.96 -6.27 -13.63
N LEU A 24 -2.81 -6.94 -12.87
CA LEU A 24 -3.91 -7.73 -13.43
C LEU A 24 -5.15 -6.89 -13.71
N PHE A 25 -5.49 -5.95 -12.84
CA PHE A 25 -6.76 -5.23 -12.89
C PHE A 25 -6.62 -3.72 -13.01
N GLY A 26 -5.41 -3.20 -13.00
CA GLY A 26 -5.17 -1.75 -12.98
C GLY A 26 -5.82 -1.03 -14.16
N ASP A 27 -5.79 -1.64 -15.35
CA ASP A 27 -6.38 -1.06 -16.55
C ASP A 27 -7.90 -0.88 -16.43
N ARG A 28 -8.53 -1.65 -15.54
CA ARG A 28 -9.99 -1.58 -15.31
C ARG A 28 -10.37 -0.69 -14.15
N VAL A 29 -9.51 -0.59 -13.13
CA VAL A 29 -9.84 0.13 -11.90
C VAL A 29 -9.25 1.53 -11.85
N LEU A 30 -8.22 1.83 -12.64
CA LEU A 30 -7.60 3.16 -12.67
C LEU A 30 -8.25 4.01 -13.76
N VAL A 31 -8.71 5.20 -13.37
CA VAL A 31 -9.30 6.19 -14.26
C VAL A 31 -8.26 7.28 -14.48
N SER A 32 -8.15 7.79 -15.72
CA SER A 32 -7.17 8.84 -16.03
C SER A 32 -7.52 10.14 -15.31
N PRO A 33 -6.50 10.85 -14.78
CA PRO A 33 -6.74 12.17 -14.19
C PRO A 33 -7.36 13.12 -15.22
N GLY A 34 -8.22 14.02 -14.75
CA GLY A 34 -8.92 14.96 -15.62
C GLY A 34 -10.26 14.47 -16.11
N THR A 35 -10.64 13.21 -15.88
CA THR A 35 -11.98 12.72 -16.19
C THR A 35 -12.93 13.07 -15.05
N ASN A 36 -14.24 13.12 -15.36
CA ASN A 36 -15.25 13.48 -14.36
C ASN A 36 -15.35 12.48 -13.21
N HIS A 37 -14.95 11.23 -13.43
CA HIS A 37 -15.07 10.17 -12.44
C HIS A 37 -13.77 9.89 -11.69
N TYR A 38 -12.72 10.65 -11.99
CA TYR A 38 -11.40 10.39 -11.40
C TYR A 38 -11.44 10.51 -9.87
N LEU A 39 -12.01 11.60 -9.35
CA LEU A 39 -12.03 11.85 -7.91
C LEU A 39 -12.80 10.76 -7.17
N ILE A 40 -13.96 10.37 -7.68
CA ILE A 40 -14.76 9.30 -7.08
C ILE A 40 -13.99 7.98 -7.11
N ASN A 41 -13.34 7.69 -8.23
CA ASN A 41 -12.56 6.46 -8.38
C ASN A 41 -11.41 6.40 -7.36
N ILE A 42 -10.64 7.50 -7.24
CA ILE A 42 -9.49 7.52 -6.32
C ILE A 42 -9.96 7.40 -4.87
N VAL A 43 -11.06 8.07 -4.50
CA VAL A 43 -11.59 8.00 -3.15
C VAL A 43 -12.03 6.57 -2.82
N LEU A 44 -12.73 5.90 -3.74
CA LEU A 44 -13.16 4.52 -3.53
C LEU A 44 -11.97 3.58 -3.39
N LEU A 45 -10.95 3.74 -4.23
CA LEU A 45 -9.73 2.93 -4.13
C LEU A 45 -9.05 3.15 -2.79
N LEU A 46 -8.98 4.39 -2.31
CA LEU A 46 -8.35 4.70 -1.03
C LEU A 46 -9.14 4.16 0.15
N LEU A 47 -10.47 4.21 0.09
CA LEU A 47 -11.31 3.60 1.14
C LEU A 47 -11.09 2.09 1.20
N CYS A 48 -11.08 1.42 0.06
CA CYS A 48 -10.81 -0.02 0.01
C CYS A 48 -9.40 -0.33 0.53
N THR A 49 -8.42 0.47 0.15
CA THR A 49 -7.05 0.32 0.61
C THR A 49 -6.96 0.46 2.13
N GLY A 50 -7.64 1.47 2.68
CA GLY A 50 -7.66 1.69 4.12
C GLY A 50 -8.25 0.50 4.87
N LEU A 51 -9.36 -0.05 4.37
CA LEU A 51 -9.98 -1.22 5.00
C LEU A 51 -9.06 -2.44 4.94
N VAL A 52 -8.41 -2.67 3.81
CA VAL A 52 -7.47 -3.78 3.65
C VAL A 52 -6.29 -3.62 4.60
N LEU A 53 -5.70 -2.43 4.66
CA LEU A 53 -4.56 -2.16 5.52
C LEU A 53 -4.94 -2.30 7.00
N TRP A 54 -6.15 -1.88 7.38
CA TRP A 54 -6.63 -2.05 8.74
C TRP A 54 -6.67 -3.53 9.11
N GLY A 55 -7.28 -4.35 8.23
CA GLY A 55 -7.37 -5.80 8.44
C GLY A 55 -6.00 -6.48 8.45
N VAL A 56 -5.14 -6.11 7.48
CA VAL A 56 -3.79 -6.70 7.39
C VAL A 56 -2.97 -6.36 8.64
N THR A 57 -3.08 -5.13 9.15
CA THR A 57 -2.37 -4.74 10.36
C THR A 57 -2.79 -5.61 11.55
N TYR A 58 -4.09 -5.86 11.72
CA TYR A 58 -4.55 -6.74 12.79
C TYR A 58 -4.05 -8.18 12.61
N VAL A 59 -4.04 -8.67 11.37
CA VAL A 59 -3.48 -10.01 11.10
C VAL A 59 -2.01 -10.05 11.47
N TYR A 60 -1.24 -9.05 11.08
CA TYR A 60 0.17 -8.95 11.44
C TYR A 60 0.35 -8.99 12.97
N LEU A 61 -0.51 -8.28 13.70
CA LEU A 61 -0.42 -8.22 15.17
C LEU A 61 -0.68 -9.57 15.84
N LEU A 62 -1.34 -10.50 15.15
CA LEU A 62 -1.49 -11.87 15.66
C LEU A 62 -0.16 -12.61 15.70
N PHE A 63 0.78 -12.24 14.83
CA PHE A 63 2.09 -12.89 14.74
C PHE A 63 3.19 -12.12 15.45
N ASP A 64 2.97 -10.85 15.78
CA ASP A 64 3.96 -10.01 16.46
C ASP A 64 3.31 -9.40 17.69
N LYS A 65 3.72 -9.87 18.86
CA LYS A 65 3.14 -9.45 20.14
C LYS A 65 3.95 -8.34 20.83
N THR A 66 4.97 -7.81 20.17
CA THR A 66 5.76 -6.73 20.77
C THR A 66 4.92 -5.48 20.94
N LYS A 67 5.33 -4.61 21.88
CA LYS A 67 4.56 -3.42 22.23
C LYS A 67 4.39 -2.45 21.03
N LYS A 68 5.44 -2.29 20.24
CA LYS A 68 5.45 -1.37 19.11
C LYS A 68 5.26 -2.06 17.77
N ALA A 69 4.65 -3.24 17.76
CA ALA A 69 4.49 -4.04 16.55
C ALA A 69 3.78 -3.27 15.44
N ALA A 70 2.70 -2.55 15.75
CA ALA A 70 1.95 -1.81 14.74
C ALA A 70 2.81 -0.70 14.11
N LEU A 71 3.52 0.06 14.94
CA LEU A 71 4.41 1.12 14.43
C LEU A 71 5.50 0.55 13.54
N LYS A 72 6.10 -0.55 13.98
CA LYS A 72 7.15 -1.24 13.22
C LYS A 72 6.63 -1.69 11.86
N PHE A 73 5.43 -2.28 11.84
CA PHE A 73 4.79 -2.73 10.61
C PHE A 73 4.61 -1.57 9.62
N GLY A 74 4.07 -0.44 10.08
CA GLY A 74 3.84 0.72 9.22
C GLY A 74 5.13 1.31 8.67
N VAL A 75 6.13 1.53 9.53
CA VAL A 75 7.39 2.17 9.12
C VAL A 75 8.19 1.25 8.18
N ILE A 76 8.41 0.02 8.58
CA ILE A 76 9.23 -0.90 7.79
C ILE A 76 8.52 -1.25 6.48
N GLY A 77 7.20 -1.50 6.52
CA GLY A 77 6.42 -1.79 5.32
C GLY A 77 6.47 -0.64 4.33
N THR A 78 6.36 0.60 4.82
CA THR A 78 6.44 1.78 3.95
C THR A 78 7.82 1.90 3.31
N ILE A 79 8.89 1.70 4.08
CA ILE A 79 10.25 1.77 3.56
C ILE A 79 10.45 0.72 2.46
N ILE A 80 10.06 -0.53 2.72
CA ILE A 80 10.19 -1.61 1.75
C ILE A 80 9.37 -1.31 0.49
N GLY A 81 8.10 -0.89 0.67
CA GLY A 81 7.21 -0.61 -0.45
C GLY A 81 7.70 0.52 -1.32
N LEU A 82 8.12 1.62 -0.71
CA LEU A 82 8.64 2.77 -1.47
C LEU A 82 9.92 2.42 -2.23
N ALA A 83 10.82 1.66 -1.61
CA ALA A 83 12.05 1.23 -2.26
C ALA A 83 11.74 0.36 -3.48
N LEU A 84 10.81 -0.58 -3.34
CA LEU A 84 10.42 -1.46 -4.45
C LEU A 84 9.66 -0.70 -5.53
N ASP A 85 8.81 0.27 -5.15
CA ASP A 85 8.07 1.06 -6.12
C ASP A 85 8.96 1.97 -6.94
N THR A 86 10.11 2.37 -6.39
CA THR A 86 11.09 3.11 -7.18
C THR A 86 11.50 2.32 -8.42
N PHE A 87 11.78 1.02 -8.24
CA PHE A 87 12.11 0.15 -9.37
C PHE A 87 10.91 -0.15 -10.24
N SER A 88 9.74 -0.39 -9.64
CA SER A 88 8.53 -0.71 -10.40
C SER A 88 8.11 0.43 -11.31
N LEU A 89 8.11 1.67 -10.79
CA LEU A 89 7.72 2.83 -11.58
C LEU A 89 8.77 3.17 -12.64
N SER A 90 10.05 2.99 -12.33
CA SER A 90 11.12 3.20 -13.30
C SER A 90 11.00 2.25 -14.50
N ASN A 91 10.41 1.08 -14.29
CA ASN A 91 10.22 0.06 -15.31
C ASN A 91 8.73 -0.22 -15.57
N HIS A 92 7.89 0.82 -15.45
CA HIS A 92 6.43 0.61 -15.50
C HIS A 92 5.95 0.00 -16.81
N GLN A 93 6.65 0.24 -17.92
CA GLN A 93 6.27 -0.33 -19.20
C GLN A 93 6.39 -1.86 -19.21
N PHE A 94 7.32 -2.41 -18.43
CA PHE A 94 7.50 -3.85 -18.31
C PHE A 94 6.61 -4.46 -17.23
N ILE A 95 6.43 -3.75 -16.11
CA ILE A 95 5.70 -4.28 -14.96
C ILE A 95 4.20 -4.07 -15.11
N PHE A 96 3.81 -2.90 -15.65
CA PHE A 96 2.40 -2.54 -15.87
C PHE A 96 2.14 -2.28 -17.35
N PRO A 97 2.31 -3.29 -18.23
CA PRO A 97 2.19 -3.05 -19.68
C PRO A 97 0.78 -2.66 -20.13
N LYS A 98 -0.24 -2.99 -19.32
CA LYS A 98 -1.63 -2.66 -19.63
C LYS A 98 -2.03 -1.24 -19.28
N LEU A 99 -1.21 -0.54 -18.47
CA LEU A 99 -1.55 0.81 -18.01
C LEU A 99 -1.02 1.84 -18.99
N SER A 100 -1.88 2.81 -19.35
CA SER A 100 -1.47 3.98 -20.13
C SER A 100 -0.66 4.92 -19.21
N ASP A 101 0.02 5.89 -19.83
CA ASP A 101 0.80 6.86 -19.06
C ASP A 101 -0.07 7.63 -18.07
N SER A 102 -1.29 8.02 -18.47
CA SER A 102 -2.20 8.70 -17.56
C SER A 102 -2.69 7.79 -16.43
N GLN A 103 -2.84 6.50 -16.68
CA GLN A 103 -3.19 5.54 -15.64
C GLN A 103 -2.02 5.34 -14.66
N ILE A 104 -0.78 5.39 -15.13
CA ILE A 104 0.39 5.35 -14.25
C ILE A 104 0.40 6.58 -13.32
N ILE A 105 0.03 7.76 -13.83
CA ILE A 105 -0.09 8.95 -13.00
C ILE A 105 -1.16 8.74 -11.92
N ALA A 106 -2.33 8.19 -12.30
CA ALA A 106 -3.38 7.89 -11.35
C ALA A 106 -2.92 6.88 -10.29
N PHE A 107 -2.19 5.85 -10.72
CA PHE A 107 -1.63 4.85 -9.81
C PHE A 107 -0.65 5.49 -8.83
N THR A 108 0.22 6.36 -9.33
CA THR A 108 1.20 7.07 -8.48
C THR A 108 0.49 7.96 -7.46
N ALA A 109 -0.56 8.67 -7.87
CA ALA A 109 -1.35 9.50 -6.95
C ALA A 109 -2.01 8.64 -5.87
N TRP A 110 -2.63 7.52 -6.24
CA TRP A 110 -3.21 6.58 -5.29
C TRP A 110 -2.13 6.06 -4.34
N MET A 111 -1.00 5.65 -4.89
CA MET A 111 0.10 5.06 -4.13
C MET A 111 0.64 6.04 -3.08
N SER A 112 0.78 7.32 -3.44
CA SER A 112 1.28 8.32 -2.49
C SER A 112 0.40 8.42 -1.26
N PHE A 113 -0.92 8.46 -1.46
CA PHE A 113 -1.85 8.52 -0.34
C PHE A 113 -1.95 7.16 0.38
N ALA A 114 -1.83 6.07 -0.38
CA ALA A 114 -1.87 4.72 0.22
C ALA A 114 -0.71 4.53 1.20
N TYR A 115 0.47 5.04 0.91
CA TYR A 115 1.58 4.98 1.86
C TYR A 115 1.35 5.87 3.08
N ALA A 116 0.69 7.01 2.90
CA ALA A 116 0.26 7.81 4.04
C ALA A 116 -0.67 7.01 4.95
N LEU A 117 -1.60 6.26 4.36
CA LEU A 117 -2.48 5.36 5.11
C LEU A 117 -1.70 4.22 5.76
N TYR A 118 -0.71 3.69 5.08
CA TYR A 118 0.11 2.61 5.62
C TYR A 118 0.88 3.04 6.88
N LEU A 119 1.20 4.33 6.98
CA LEU A 119 1.79 4.87 8.18
C LEU A 119 0.73 5.24 9.22
N LEU A 120 -0.35 5.89 8.79
CA LEU A 120 -1.37 6.43 9.69
C LEU A 120 -2.16 5.34 10.39
N ILE A 121 -2.61 4.31 9.66
CA ILE A 121 -3.47 3.26 10.22
C ILE A 121 -2.75 2.50 11.34
N PRO A 122 -1.51 2.02 11.16
CA PRO A 122 -0.80 1.38 12.27
C PRO A 122 -0.59 2.30 13.47
N VAL A 123 -0.35 3.61 13.23
CA VAL A 123 -0.21 4.56 14.34
C VAL A 123 -1.52 4.67 15.13
N MET A 124 -2.64 4.75 14.44
CA MET A 124 -3.95 4.81 15.08
C MET A 124 -4.24 3.56 15.90
N ILE A 125 -3.93 2.40 15.34
CA ILE A 125 -4.11 1.11 16.04
C ILE A 125 -3.21 1.05 17.28
N TYR A 126 -1.95 1.49 17.14
CA TYR A 126 -1.02 1.52 18.26
C TYR A 126 -1.54 2.40 19.41
N LYS A 127 -2.01 3.62 19.08
CA LYS A 127 -2.57 4.51 20.09
C LYS A 127 -3.80 3.92 20.76
N LYS A 128 -4.71 3.34 19.97
CA LYS A 128 -5.92 2.72 20.50
C LYS A 128 -5.60 1.59 21.46
N ARG A 129 -4.60 0.78 21.15
CA ARG A 129 -4.24 -0.38 21.98
C ARG A 129 -3.43 0.01 23.22
N SER A 130 -2.77 1.16 23.20
CA SER A 130 -2.00 1.64 24.35
C SER A 130 -2.86 2.36 25.37
N LEU A 131 -4.09 2.73 25.01
CA LEU A 131 -5.06 3.29 25.95
C LEU A 131 -5.81 2.14 26.66
#